data_4d8e44805d1780a5135aeac5c30824a9
#
_entry.id   4d8e44805d1780a5135aeac5c30824a9
#
_cell.length_a   1.000
_cell.length_b   1.000
_cell.length_c   1.000
_cell.angle_alpha   90.00
_cell.angle_beta   90.00
_cell.angle_gamma   90.00
#
_symmetry.space_group_name_H-M   'P 1'
#
loop_
_entity.id
_entity.type
_entity.pdbx_description
1 polymer ?
#
loop_
_entity_poly.entity_id
_entity_poly.type
_entity_poly.pdbx_seq_one_letter_code
_entity_poly.pdbx_strand_id
1 'polypeptide(L)'
;KLRGDYNLIYQLTLAKDVHGVLAASAGNHAQGVALAAEKLGLNATIVMPKTTPGIKVNAVKSYGAKAVLVGDNYDEACTYATKYAEEQGLDFIHPYDDTDTIAGQGTIGLEIVRQHADFIDAIFVPVGGGGLIAGVGAIVKYLSPKTKIIGVEPADAACMTMAFEKNRRVVLGHVGIFADGVAVKQVGKETFRVAKQCVDEMMTVTTDEICASIKDIFDDTRSISEPAGALAVAGLKKYIEQNQVSGQTLVAINSGANMNFDRLRHVAERAEIGEHREALFAVTIPERPGSFKTFCQTIGKRGITEFNYRYADKTDAQVFAGVQLRDGMDERLELIEKLKSKNYPVLDMTDDEMAKMHVRHMVGGRASLSDEVLYRFEFPERPGALLDFLTRIGTRWNISLFHYRNHGAAFGRVLVGLQIPKGERKELRKYLDKLSYPYWEETDNPSYQLFLSM
;
A
#
# COMPACT_ATOMS: atom_id res chain seq x y z
N LYS A 1 10.76 3.22 13.80
CA LYS A 1 11.24 4.62 13.68
C LYS A 1 11.78 5.17 14.99
N LEU A 2 11.00 5.11 16.08
CA LEU A 2 11.31 5.74 17.37
C LEU A 2 12.75 5.50 17.87
N ARG A 3 13.26 4.26 17.81
CA ARG A 3 14.59 3.93 18.34
C ARG A 3 15.71 4.68 17.60
N GLY A 4 15.63 4.73 16.27
CA GLY A 4 16.57 5.48 15.44
C GLY A 4 16.44 6.97 15.65
N ASP A 5 15.22 7.49 15.68
CA ASP A 5 14.96 8.92 15.89
C ASP A 5 15.48 9.37 17.26
N TYR A 6 15.21 8.58 18.31
CA TYR A 6 15.71 8.88 19.65
C TYR A 6 17.25 8.83 19.72
N ASN A 7 17.87 7.79 19.15
CA ASN A 7 19.32 7.65 19.18
C ASN A 7 20.01 8.82 18.46
N LEU A 8 19.55 9.18 17.25
CA LEU A 8 20.11 10.30 16.50
C LEU A 8 19.98 11.61 17.30
N ILE A 9 18.80 11.93 17.81
CA ILE A 9 18.58 13.18 18.57
C ILE A 9 19.45 13.19 19.84
N TYR A 10 19.53 12.05 20.54
CA TYR A 10 20.36 11.92 21.74
C TYR A 10 21.86 12.15 21.42
N GLN A 11 22.39 11.53 20.35
CA GLN A 11 23.79 11.74 19.93
C GLN A 11 24.06 13.20 19.55
N LEU A 12 23.09 13.86 18.89
CA LEU A 12 23.20 15.28 18.59
C LEU A 12 23.35 16.14 19.88
N THR A 13 22.55 15.83 20.92
CA THR A 13 22.66 16.57 22.21
C THR A 13 23.98 16.34 22.95
N LEU A 14 24.67 15.22 22.69
CA LEU A 14 26.01 14.97 23.22
C LEU A 14 27.11 15.71 22.45
N ALA A 15 26.87 15.92 21.14
CA ALA A 15 27.88 16.52 20.25
C ALA A 15 27.83 18.05 20.21
N LYS A 16 26.68 18.66 20.45
CA LYS A 16 26.49 20.12 20.37
C LYS A 16 25.25 20.60 21.15
N ASP A 17 25.16 21.90 21.31
CA ASP A 17 23.94 22.54 21.79
C ASP A 17 22.86 22.51 20.68
N VAL A 18 21.72 21.89 20.98
CA VAL A 18 20.59 21.68 20.05
C VAL A 18 19.47 22.65 20.36
N HIS A 19 19.26 23.65 19.51
CA HIS A 19 18.19 24.65 19.71
C HIS A 19 16.79 24.08 19.47
N GLY A 20 16.68 23.01 18.69
CA GLY A 20 15.45 22.29 18.38
C GLY A 20 15.63 21.38 17.18
N VAL A 21 14.69 20.48 16.99
CA VAL A 21 14.73 19.50 15.91
C VAL A 21 13.57 19.68 14.95
N LEU A 22 13.78 19.31 13.69
CA LEU A 22 12.75 19.38 12.66
C LEU A 22 12.72 18.10 11.84
N ALA A 23 11.51 17.64 11.50
CA ALA A 23 11.33 16.53 10.59
C ALA A 23 10.20 16.81 9.57
N ALA A 24 10.34 16.25 8.36
CA ALA A 24 9.29 16.19 7.36
C ALA A 24 8.68 14.79 7.36
N SER A 25 7.47 14.62 7.89
CA SER A 25 6.78 13.33 7.92
C SER A 25 5.35 13.46 8.41
N ALA A 26 4.44 12.63 7.87
CA ALA A 26 3.06 12.49 8.36
C ALA A 26 2.81 11.13 9.07
N GLY A 27 3.86 10.35 9.32
CA GLY A 27 3.75 8.98 9.85
C GLY A 27 4.55 8.72 11.12
N ASN A 28 5.08 7.49 11.22
CA ASN A 28 5.82 7.00 12.40
C ASN A 28 7.08 7.81 12.73
N HIS A 29 7.74 8.36 11.71
CA HIS A 29 8.90 9.22 11.93
C HIS A 29 8.51 10.55 12.62
N ALA A 30 7.39 11.16 12.20
CA ALA A 30 6.88 12.37 12.83
C ALA A 30 6.62 12.18 14.33
N GLN A 31 5.95 11.08 14.68
CA GLN A 31 5.66 10.74 16.08
C GLN A 31 6.95 10.34 16.84
N GLY A 32 7.87 9.62 16.18
CA GLY A 32 9.15 9.24 16.75
C GLY A 32 10.00 10.44 17.15
N VAL A 33 10.13 11.42 16.24
CA VAL A 33 10.87 12.67 16.51
C VAL A 33 10.18 13.50 17.59
N ALA A 34 8.84 13.64 17.53
CA ALA A 34 8.08 14.39 18.54
C ALA A 34 8.25 13.80 19.94
N LEU A 35 8.11 12.48 20.08
CA LEU A 35 8.28 11.77 21.35
C LEU A 35 9.73 11.83 21.85
N ALA A 36 10.72 11.65 20.95
CA ALA A 36 12.13 11.74 21.32
C ALA A 36 12.48 13.15 21.84
N ALA A 37 12.03 14.19 21.15
CA ALA A 37 12.24 15.57 21.57
C ALA A 37 11.58 15.87 22.92
N GLU A 38 10.32 15.42 23.14
CA GLU A 38 9.65 15.52 24.44
C GLU A 38 10.47 14.91 25.57
N LYS A 39 10.98 13.68 25.36
CA LYS A 39 11.78 12.97 26.37
C LYS A 39 13.14 13.62 26.65
N LEU A 40 13.70 14.32 25.67
CA LEU A 40 14.99 15.01 25.77
C LEU A 40 14.86 16.50 26.11
N GLY A 41 13.62 17.00 26.34
CA GLY A 41 13.34 18.39 26.69
C GLY A 41 13.62 19.38 25.55
N LEU A 42 13.52 18.94 24.29
CA LEU A 42 13.78 19.74 23.10
C LEU A 42 12.48 20.19 22.42
N ASN A 43 12.55 21.33 21.73
CA ASN A 43 11.47 21.75 20.84
C ASN A 43 11.51 20.97 19.54
N ALA A 44 10.38 20.42 19.11
CA ALA A 44 10.23 19.77 17.82
C ALA A 44 9.26 20.52 16.90
N THR A 45 9.63 20.67 15.63
CA THR A 45 8.75 21.13 14.55
C THR A 45 8.58 20.01 13.54
N ILE A 46 7.32 19.63 13.27
CA ILE A 46 7.00 18.58 12.31
C ILE A 46 6.26 19.20 11.14
N VAL A 47 6.86 19.11 9.95
CA VAL A 47 6.26 19.57 8.70
C VAL A 47 5.53 18.40 8.04
N MET A 48 4.26 18.60 7.73
CA MET A 48 3.36 17.59 7.15
C MET A 48 2.64 18.14 5.92
N PRO A 49 2.31 17.31 4.94
CA PRO A 49 1.39 17.70 3.87
C PRO A 49 0.03 18.14 4.42
N LYS A 50 -0.65 19.05 3.73
CA LYS A 50 -2.03 19.50 4.08
C LYS A 50 -3.04 18.36 4.01
N THR A 51 -2.73 17.30 3.26
CA THR A 51 -3.53 16.07 3.12
C THR A 51 -3.46 15.16 4.35
N THR A 52 -2.61 15.47 5.34
CA THR A 52 -2.41 14.63 6.52
C THR A 52 -3.68 14.56 7.37
N PRO A 53 -4.19 13.35 7.68
CA PRO A 53 -5.36 13.17 8.52
C PRO A 53 -5.20 13.82 9.90
N GLY A 54 -6.27 14.44 10.40
CA GLY A 54 -6.26 15.16 11.67
C GLY A 54 -5.79 14.33 12.87
N ILE A 55 -6.08 13.02 12.87
CA ILE A 55 -5.62 12.11 13.92
C ILE A 55 -4.09 12.05 14.01
N LYS A 56 -3.38 12.05 12.87
CA LYS A 56 -1.91 12.03 12.82
C LYS A 56 -1.31 13.38 13.27
N VAL A 57 -1.96 14.49 12.88
CA VAL A 57 -1.58 15.84 13.33
C VAL A 57 -1.74 15.97 14.85
N ASN A 58 -2.87 15.49 15.39
CA ASN A 58 -3.14 15.53 16.83
C ASN A 58 -2.18 14.65 17.62
N ALA A 59 -1.81 13.48 17.10
CA ALA A 59 -0.82 12.59 17.71
C ALA A 59 0.55 13.27 17.89
N VAL A 60 1.01 14.03 16.90
CA VAL A 60 2.27 14.80 17.00
C VAL A 60 2.13 15.94 18.02
N LYS A 61 1.02 16.67 18.01
CA LYS A 61 0.76 17.75 18.96
C LYS A 61 0.66 17.26 20.41
N SER A 62 0.16 16.04 20.64
CA SER A 62 0.07 15.47 21.99
C SER A 62 1.42 15.21 22.64
N TYR A 63 2.50 15.09 21.85
CA TYR A 63 3.89 15.08 22.31
C TYR A 63 4.53 16.48 22.41
N GLY A 64 3.73 17.55 22.39
CA GLY A 64 4.21 18.93 22.50
C GLY A 64 4.89 19.50 21.25
N ALA A 65 4.95 18.76 20.13
CA ALA A 65 5.59 19.25 18.92
C ALA A 65 4.70 20.24 18.14
N LYS A 66 5.32 21.22 17.49
CA LYS A 66 4.67 22.14 16.56
C LYS A 66 4.42 21.44 15.23
N ALA A 67 3.16 21.30 14.82
CA ALA A 67 2.79 20.80 13.49
C ALA A 67 2.63 21.95 12.50
N VAL A 68 3.31 21.87 11.34
CA VAL A 68 3.23 22.83 10.23
C VAL A 68 2.71 22.11 9.00
N LEU A 69 1.55 22.54 8.47
CA LEU A 69 0.91 21.91 7.31
C LEU A 69 1.23 22.68 6.04
N VAL A 70 2.04 22.11 5.14
CA VAL A 70 2.52 22.75 3.91
C VAL A 70 2.60 21.75 2.76
N GLY A 71 2.20 22.19 1.56
CA GLY A 71 2.20 21.37 0.34
C GLY A 71 1.08 20.33 0.32
N ASP A 72 0.91 19.69 -0.82
CA ASP A 72 -0.10 18.65 -1.04
C ASP A 72 0.51 17.23 -0.98
N ASN A 73 1.85 17.11 -1.00
CA ASN A 73 2.58 15.85 -0.97
C ASN A 73 3.85 15.93 -0.10
N TYR A 74 4.51 14.77 0.07
CA TYR A 74 5.72 14.67 0.88
C TYR A 74 6.89 15.49 0.33
N ASP A 75 7.09 15.51 -0.99
CA ASP A 75 8.23 16.18 -1.63
C ASP A 75 8.17 17.70 -1.39
N GLU A 76 6.98 18.29 -1.49
CA GLU A 76 6.75 19.72 -1.20
C GLU A 76 6.96 20.03 0.29
N ALA A 77 6.42 19.19 1.18
CA ALA A 77 6.60 19.35 2.61
C ALA A 77 8.09 19.23 3.01
N CYS A 78 8.81 18.29 2.42
CA CYS A 78 10.24 18.08 2.68
C CYS A 78 11.10 19.24 2.18
N THR A 79 10.82 19.77 1.00
CA THR A 79 11.50 20.96 0.45
C THR A 79 11.32 22.17 1.36
N TYR A 80 10.09 22.41 1.81
CA TYR A 80 9.83 23.47 2.78
C TYR A 80 10.55 23.23 4.10
N ALA A 81 10.51 21.99 4.62
CA ALA A 81 11.12 21.63 5.89
C ALA A 81 12.63 21.86 5.90
N THR A 82 13.33 21.49 4.83
CA THR A 82 14.77 21.70 4.70
C THR A 82 15.14 23.19 4.76
N LYS A 83 14.44 24.01 3.99
CA LYS A 83 14.65 25.47 3.98
C LYS A 83 14.33 26.10 5.35
N TYR A 84 13.21 25.69 5.95
CA TYR A 84 12.79 26.20 7.26
C TYR A 84 13.79 25.82 8.36
N ALA A 85 14.36 24.61 8.31
CA ALA A 85 15.39 24.19 9.26
C ALA A 85 16.62 25.08 9.19
N GLU A 86 17.12 25.38 7.98
CA GLU A 86 18.24 26.29 7.77
C GLU A 86 17.95 27.71 8.27
N GLU A 87 16.78 28.27 7.95
CA GLU A 87 16.37 29.63 8.37
C GLU A 87 16.22 29.77 9.87
N GLN A 88 15.79 28.71 10.56
CA GLN A 88 15.53 28.75 12.01
C GLN A 88 16.67 28.14 12.86
N GLY A 89 17.72 27.66 12.24
CA GLY A 89 18.83 26.99 12.94
C GLY A 89 18.42 25.71 13.65
N LEU A 90 17.47 24.95 13.07
CA LEU A 90 16.99 23.68 13.61
C LEU A 90 17.72 22.49 12.96
N ASP A 91 17.93 21.44 13.73
CA ASP A 91 18.50 20.20 13.24
C ASP A 91 17.46 19.37 12.48
N PHE A 92 17.72 19.12 11.19
CA PHE A 92 16.83 18.27 10.37
C PHE A 92 17.12 16.79 10.68
N ILE A 93 16.10 16.08 11.16
CA ILE A 93 16.16 14.66 11.51
C ILE A 93 15.73 13.82 10.31
N HIS A 94 16.72 13.14 9.70
CA HIS A 94 16.45 12.30 8.53
C HIS A 94 15.79 10.95 8.93
N PRO A 95 14.75 10.49 8.22
CA PRO A 95 13.93 9.33 8.64
C PRO A 95 14.63 7.96 8.58
N TYR A 96 15.79 7.83 7.92
CA TYR A 96 16.49 6.56 7.74
C TYR A 96 17.95 6.65 7.30
N ASP A 97 18.37 7.71 6.58
CA ASP A 97 19.70 7.78 5.93
C ASP A 97 20.71 8.53 6.81
N ASP A 98 20.91 8.01 7.99
CA ASP A 98 21.85 8.52 8.99
C ASP A 98 22.40 7.38 9.82
N THR A 99 23.69 7.41 10.16
CA THR A 99 24.41 6.35 10.88
C THR A 99 23.86 6.12 12.28
N ASP A 100 23.49 7.17 13.00
CA ASP A 100 22.95 7.08 14.35
C ASP A 100 21.50 6.59 14.32
N THR A 101 20.73 6.96 13.29
CA THR A 101 19.41 6.37 13.03
C THR A 101 19.55 4.87 12.78
N ILE A 102 20.46 4.42 11.91
CA ILE A 102 20.72 3.00 11.61
C ILE A 102 21.13 2.26 12.88
N ALA A 103 22.04 2.80 13.66
CA ALA A 103 22.50 2.20 14.92
C ALA A 103 21.36 2.02 15.93
N GLY A 104 20.50 3.03 16.08
CA GLY A 104 19.31 2.95 16.93
C GLY A 104 18.36 1.83 16.50
N GLN A 105 18.15 1.63 15.19
CA GLN A 105 17.35 0.51 14.67
C GLN A 105 18.02 -0.84 14.92
N GLY A 106 19.34 -0.91 14.94
CA GLY A 106 20.12 -2.12 15.25
C GLY A 106 19.81 -2.72 16.62
N THR A 107 19.37 -1.91 17.58
CA THR A 107 18.97 -2.41 18.92
C THR A 107 17.87 -3.46 18.84
N ILE A 108 17.02 -3.45 17.81
CA ILE A 108 15.98 -4.47 17.59
C ILE A 108 16.62 -5.83 17.30
N GLY A 109 17.61 -5.88 16.40
CA GLY A 109 18.34 -7.10 16.09
C GLY A 109 19.09 -7.65 17.28
N LEU A 110 19.69 -6.77 18.08
CA LEU A 110 20.35 -7.15 19.34
C LEU A 110 19.39 -7.79 20.34
N GLU A 111 18.20 -7.21 20.51
CA GLU A 111 17.17 -7.76 21.40
C GLU A 111 16.65 -9.10 20.91
N ILE A 112 16.39 -9.26 19.60
CA ILE A 112 15.95 -10.54 19.01
C ILE A 112 16.96 -11.65 19.33
N VAL A 113 18.24 -11.43 19.04
CA VAL A 113 19.29 -12.43 19.28
C VAL A 113 19.47 -12.73 20.77
N ARG A 114 19.26 -11.76 21.67
CA ARG A 114 19.35 -11.96 23.12
C ARG A 114 18.15 -12.67 23.73
N GLN A 115 16.96 -12.43 23.18
CA GLN A 115 15.71 -13.00 23.72
C GLN A 115 15.47 -14.43 23.25
N HIS A 116 16.07 -14.84 22.13
CA HIS A 116 15.95 -16.20 21.61
C HIS A 116 17.28 -16.95 21.73
N ALA A 117 17.31 -17.98 22.58
CA ALA A 117 18.55 -18.70 22.93
C ALA A 117 19.01 -19.63 21.78
N ASP A 118 18.08 -20.14 21.00
CA ASP A 118 18.38 -21.08 19.91
C ASP A 118 18.73 -20.33 18.61
N PHE A 119 19.23 -21.09 17.63
CA PHE A 119 19.58 -20.54 16.33
C PHE A 119 18.33 -20.04 15.58
N ILE A 120 18.42 -18.84 15.02
CA ILE A 120 17.41 -18.25 14.15
C ILE A 120 17.84 -18.43 12.70
N ASP A 121 17.02 -19.14 11.90
CA ASP A 121 17.33 -19.40 10.48
C ASP A 121 17.18 -18.15 9.63
N ALA A 122 16.10 -17.38 9.81
CA ALA A 122 15.90 -16.13 9.07
C ALA A 122 15.11 -15.08 9.88
N ILE A 123 15.44 -13.81 9.61
CA ILE A 123 14.71 -12.64 10.14
C ILE A 123 14.16 -11.84 8.95
N PHE A 124 12.85 -11.66 8.94
CA PHE A 124 12.11 -10.89 7.94
C PHE A 124 11.93 -9.45 8.42
N VAL A 125 12.35 -8.49 7.60
CA VAL A 125 12.42 -7.08 7.96
C VAL A 125 11.65 -6.23 6.94
N PRO A 126 10.68 -5.40 7.35
CA PRO A 126 9.99 -4.50 6.42
C PRO A 126 10.93 -3.39 5.96
N VAL A 127 10.93 -3.11 4.65
CA VAL A 127 11.86 -2.18 4.01
C VAL A 127 11.11 -1.04 3.33
N GLY A 128 11.51 0.20 3.67
CA GLY A 128 11.25 1.41 2.92
C GLY A 128 12.58 2.07 2.55
N GLY A 129 12.99 3.13 3.23
CA GLY A 129 14.30 3.79 3.01
C GLY A 129 15.53 2.98 3.43
N GLY A 130 15.36 1.84 4.10
CA GLY A 130 16.40 0.88 4.43
C GLY A 130 17.02 1.01 5.83
N GLY A 131 16.60 1.99 6.67
CA GLY A 131 17.23 2.21 7.99
C GLY A 131 17.08 1.02 8.94
N LEU A 132 15.87 0.40 8.97
CA LEU A 132 15.63 -0.75 9.85
C LEU A 132 16.45 -1.97 9.43
N ILE A 133 16.39 -2.35 8.14
CA ILE A 133 17.10 -3.54 7.66
C ILE A 133 18.60 -3.39 7.72
N ALA A 134 19.14 -2.18 7.49
CA ALA A 134 20.56 -1.89 7.64
C ALA A 134 21.01 -2.06 9.09
N GLY A 135 20.27 -1.52 10.06
CA GLY A 135 20.59 -1.63 11.47
C GLY A 135 20.48 -3.06 12.00
N VAL A 136 19.34 -3.70 11.75
CA VAL A 136 19.11 -5.10 12.18
C VAL A 136 20.12 -6.04 11.51
N GLY A 137 20.31 -5.90 10.19
CA GLY A 137 21.23 -6.75 9.44
C GLY A 137 22.67 -6.63 9.93
N ALA A 138 23.17 -5.41 10.15
CA ALA A 138 24.53 -5.18 10.61
C ALA A 138 24.81 -5.91 11.94
N ILE A 139 23.95 -5.73 12.95
CA ILE A 139 24.18 -6.33 14.26
C ILE A 139 23.94 -7.85 14.25
N VAL A 140 22.92 -8.33 13.54
CA VAL A 140 22.65 -9.77 13.47
C VAL A 140 23.76 -10.49 12.72
N LYS A 141 24.27 -9.96 11.61
CA LYS A 141 25.41 -10.57 10.90
C LYS A 141 26.68 -10.57 11.72
N TYR A 142 26.87 -9.59 12.60
CA TYR A 142 28.00 -9.57 13.52
C TYR A 142 27.88 -10.65 14.63
N LEU A 143 26.67 -10.83 15.21
CA LEU A 143 26.45 -11.75 16.33
C LEU A 143 26.12 -13.19 15.87
N SER A 144 25.38 -13.35 14.79
CA SER A 144 24.95 -14.63 14.23
C SER A 144 25.07 -14.61 12.69
N PRO A 145 26.28 -14.75 12.14
CA PRO A 145 26.54 -14.57 10.68
C PRO A 145 25.74 -15.51 9.77
N LYS A 146 25.31 -16.66 10.28
CA LYS A 146 24.54 -17.67 9.54
C LYS A 146 23.05 -17.35 9.43
N THR A 147 22.51 -16.50 10.32
CA THR A 147 21.11 -16.06 10.26
C THR A 147 20.87 -15.25 8.99
N LYS A 148 19.89 -15.66 8.17
CA LYS A 148 19.51 -14.92 6.98
C LYS A 148 18.75 -13.64 7.35
N ILE A 149 19.05 -12.56 6.63
CA ILE A 149 18.31 -11.30 6.70
C ILE A 149 17.55 -11.13 5.39
N ILE A 150 16.23 -11.17 5.48
CA ILE A 150 15.33 -11.09 4.34
C ILE A 150 14.54 -9.79 4.40
N GLY A 151 14.74 -8.93 3.41
CA GLY A 151 14.00 -7.68 3.27
C GLY A 151 12.67 -7.90 2.57
N VAL A 152 11.61 -7.27 3.07
CA VAL A 152 10.27 -7.36 2.49
C VAL A 152 9.75 -5.98 2.11
N GLU A 153 9.38 -5.80 0.85
CA GLU A 153 8.81 -4.57 0.29
C GLU A 153 7.44 -4.81 -0.32
N PRO A 154 6.56 -3.79 -0.38
CA PRO A 154 5.39 -3.85 -1.24
C PRO A 154 5.82 -3.92 -2.71
N ALA A 155 5.13 -4.71 -3.52
CA ALA A 155 5.44 -4.87 -4.95
C ALA A 155 5.39 -3.54 -5.73
N ASP A 156 4.54 -2.60 -5.29
CA ASP A 156 4.37 -1.27 -5.87
C ASP A 156 5.25 -0.17 -5.25
N ALA A 157 6.16 -0.54 -4.31
CA ALA A 157 7.11 0.37 -3.66
C ALA A 157 8.48 -0.30 -3.41
N ALA A 158 8.93 -1.17 -4.32
CA ALA A 158 10.12 -2.04 -4.18
C ALA A 158 11.43 -1.32 -4.57
N CYS A 159 11.78 -0.24 -3.88
CA CYS A 159 12.95 0.57 -4.25
C CYS A 159 14.29 -0.09 -3.86
N MET A 160 14.35 -0.87 -2.77
CA MET A 160 15.54 -1.61 -2.35
C MET A 160 15.78 -2.81 -3.25
N THR A 161 14.74 -3.58 -3.57
CA THR A 161 14.80 -4.71 -4.52
C THR A 161 15.38 -4.26 -5.85
N MET A 162 14.82 -3.19 -6.45
CA MET A 162 15.36 -2.64 -7.70
C MET A 162 16.79 -2.10 -7.56
N ALA A 163 17.15 -1.56 -6.39
CA ALA A 163 18.51 -1.09 -6.15
C ALA A 163 19.51 -2.25 -6.09
N PHE A 164 19.13 -3.39 -5.50
CA PHE A 164 19.93 -4.62 -5.49
C PHE A 164 20.10 -5.19 -6.89
N GLU A 165 19.03 -5.35 -7.65
CA GLU A 165 19.05 -5.83 -9.03
C GLU A 165 19.97 -5.00 -9.94
N LYS A 166 19.88 -3.67 -9.83
CA LYS A 166 20.69 -2.73 -10.63
C LYS A 166 22.05 -2.39 -10.01
N ASN A 167 22.35 -2.95 -8.86
CA ASN A 167 23.56 -2.65 -8.07
C ASN A 167 23.84 -1.15 -7.86
N ARG A 168 22.78 -0.35 -7.84
CA ARG A 168 22.84 1.11 -7.60
C ARG A 168 21.49 1.61 -7.09
N ARG A 169 21.51 2.75 -6.38
CA ARG A 169 20.28 3.44 -5.98
C ARG A 169 19.44 3.83 -7.19
N VAL A 170 18.14 3.59 -7.12
CA VAL A 170 17.17 3.86 -8.18
C VAL A 170 16.06 4.72 -7.63
N VAL A 171 15.57 5.68 -8.42
CA VAL A 171 14.37 6.44 -8.11
C VAL A 171 13.19 5.79 -8.83
N LEU A 172 12.17 5.37 -8.08
CA LEU A 172 10.94 4.84 -8.62
C LEU A 172 10.10 5.95 -9.27
N GLY A 173 9.55 5.71 -10.45
CA GLY A 173 8.67 6.67 -11.12
C GLY A 173 7.32 6.82 -10.43
N HIS A 174 6.82 5.72 -9.86
CA HIS A 174 5.59 5.66 -9.06
C HIS A 174 5.83 4.84 -7.81
N VAL A 175 5.10 5.15 -6.73
CA VAL A 175 5.16 4.44 -5.46
C VAL A 175 3.75 4.23 -4.95
N GLY A 176 3.39 2.98 -4.67
CA GLY A 176 2.14 2.64 -4.00
C GLY A 176 2.11 3.18 -2.58
N ILE A 177 0.94 3.64 -2.15
CA ILE A 177 0.76 4.34 -0.88
C ILE A 177 -0.03 3.53 0.16
N PHE A 178 -0.39 2.30 -0.16
CA PHE A 178 -1.13 1.47 0.79
C PHE A 178 -0.31 1.21 2.06
N ALA A 179 0.96 0.82 1.91
CA ALA A 179 1.89 0.69 3.03
C ALA A 179 2.69 2.00 3.21
N ASP A 180 2.02 3.09 3.60
CA ASP A 180 2.56 4.45 3.66
C ASP A 180 3.82 4.58 4.53
N GLY A 181 3.98 3.76 5.57
CA GLY A 181 5.18 3.74 6.42
C GLY A 181 6.47 3.31 5.70
N VAL A 182 6.35 2.68 4.52
CA VAL A 182 7.48 2.23 3.67
C VAL A 182 7.41 2.77 2.24
N ALA A 183 6.46 3.64 1.91
CA ALA A 183 6.28 4.23 0.59
C ALA A 183 7.39 5.26 0.28
N VAL A 184 8.53 4.80 -0.20
CA VAL A 184 9.73 5.59 -0.45
C VAL A 184 10.16 5.46 -1.90
N LYS A 185 10.43 6.59 -2.58
CA LYS A 185 10.87 6.62 -3.98
C LYS A 185 12.31 6.11 -4.17
N GLN A 186 13.16 6.30 -3.18
CA GLN A 186 14.57 5.94 -3.27
C GLN A 186 15.11 5.55 -1.89
N VAL A 187 15.90 4.49 -1.84
CA VAL A 187 16.65 4.10 -0.64
C VAL A 187 17.73 5.13 -0.28
N GLY A 188 18.11 5.19 0.98
CA GLY A 188 19.21 6.04 1.45
C GLY A 188 20.55 5.62 0.83
N LYS A 189 21.53 6.51 0.89
CA LYS A 189 22.90 6.23 0.43
C LYS A 189 23.59 5.30 1.41
N GLU A 190 23.58 5.66 2.68
CA GLU A 190 24.21 4.89 3.75
C GLU A 190 23.45 3.59 4.02
N THR A 191 22.12 3.64 4.06
CA THR A 191 21.30 2.44 4.25
C THR A 191 21.54 1.41 3.15
N PHE A 192 21.66 1.82 1.89
CA PHE A 192 21.97 0.90 0.77
C PHE A 192 23.39 0.33 0.89
N ARG A 193 24.39 1.17 1.26
CA ARG A 193 25.75 0.72 1.48
C ARG A 193 25.84 -0.41 2.52
N VAL A 194 25.15 -0.23 3.66
CA VAL A 194 25.13 -1.22 4.73
C VAL A 194 24.33 -2.44 4.33
N ALA A 195 23.12 -2.25 3.77
CA ALA A 195 22.25 -3.35 3.37
C ALA A 195 22.95 -4.31 2.38
N LYS A 196 23.73 -3.81 1.44
CA LYS A 196 24.53 -4.65 0.52
C LYS A 196 25.50 -5.62 1.20
N GLN A 197 25.86 -5.37 2.45
CA GLN A 197 26.81 -6.20 3.19
C GLN A 197 26.12 -7.23 4.10
N CYS A 198 24.86 -7.00 4.44
CA CYS A 198 24.19 -7.78 5.47
C CYS A 198 22.84 -8.38 5.06
N VAL A 199 22.27 -8.01 3.92
CA VAL A 199 20.99 -8.56 3.43
C VAL A 199 21.27 -9.72 2.48
N ASP A 200 20.65 -10.87 2.75
CA ASP A 200 20.81 -12.08 1.95
C ASP A 200 19.80 -12.14 0.80
N GLU A 201 18.58 -11.66 1.03
CA GLU A 201 17.48 -11.78 0.08
C GLU A 201 16.51 -10.60 0.18
N MET A 202 15.92 -10.23 -0.96
CA MET A 202 14.82 -9.27 -1.01
C MET A 202 13.58 -9.95 -1.59
N MET A 203 12.41 -9.69 -0.98
CA MET A 203 11.12 -10.20 -1.41
C MET A 203 10.12 -9.06 -1.60
N THR A 204 9.18 -9.26 -2.50
CA THR A 204 8.03 -8.36 -2.65
C THR A 204 6.73 -9.07 -2.34
N VAL A 205 5.79 -8.32 -1.76
CA VAL A 205 4.45 -8.79 -1.43
C VAL A 205 3.39 -7.85 -1.98
N THR A 206 2.24 -8.40 -2.34
CA THR A 206 1.09 -7.65 -2.86
C THR A 206 0.31 -6.97 -1.73
N THR A 207 -0.55 -6.03 -2.08
CA THR A 207 -1.48 -5.42 -1.12
C THR A 207 -2.40 -6.45 -0.47
N ASP A 208 -2.79 -7.48 -1.21
CA ASP A 208 -3.68 -8.53 -0.69
C ASP A 208 -2.95 -9.41 0.34
N GLU A 209 -1.70 -9.82 0.07
CA GLU A 209 -0.85 -10.55 1.02
C GLU A 209 -0.60 -9.74 2.30
N ILE A 210 -0.43 -8.41 2.19
CA ILE A 210 -0.31 -7.52 3.35
C ILE A 210 -1.62 -7.49 4.15
N CYS A 211 -2.78 -7.36 3.50
CA CYS A 211 -4.08 -7.36 4.17
C CYS A 211 -4.35 -8.68 4.90
N ALA A 212 -4.03 -9.81 4.26
CA ALA A 212 -4.10 -11.13 4.90
C ALA A 212 -3.26 -11.19 6.18
N SER A 213 -2.03 -10.68 6.12
CA SER A 213 -1.12 -10.69 7.28
C SER A 213 -1.56 -9.75 8.41
N ILE A 214 -2.23 -8.62 8.09
CA ILE A 214 -2.86 -7.78 9.13
C ILE A 214 -3.95 -8.57 9.87
N LYS A 215 -4.76 -9.34 9.13
CA LYS A 215 -5.79 -10.21 9.70
C LYS A 215 -5.18 -11.30 10.58
N ASP A 216 -4.13 -12.00 10.11
CA ASP A 216 -3.44 -13.03 10.91
C ASP A 216 -2.89 -12.46 12.22
N ILE A 217 -2.21 -11.30 12.15
CA ILE A 217 -1.68 -10.63 13.36
C ILE A 217 -2.84 -10.30 14.32
N PHE A 218 -3.96 -9.81 13.79
CA PHE A 218 -5.14 -9.52 14.62
C PHE A 218 -5.75 -10.77 15.23
N ASP A 219 -5.89 -11.85 14.45
CA ASP A 219 -6.47 -13.10 14.93
C ASP A 219 -5.63 -13.73 16.03
N ASP A 220 -4.32 -13.62 15.95
CA ASP A 220 -3.38 -14.19 16.94
C ASP A 220 -3.19 -13.29 18.16
N THR A 221 -3.02 -11.97 17.97
CA THR A 221 -2.60 -11.05 19.04
C THR A 221 -3.71 -10.12 19.54
N ARG A 222 -4.82 -10.01 18.85
CA ARG A 222 -5.88 -9.00 19.02
C ARG A 222 -5.39 -7.56 18.88
N SER A 223 -4.24 -7.37 18.25
CA SER A 223 -3.66 -6.06 17.93
C SER A 223 -3.74 -5.79 16.44
N ILE A 224 -4.04 -4.55 16.06
CA ILE A 224 -4.13 -4.15 14.65
C ILE A 224 -2.79 -3.58 14.22
N SER A 225 -2.09 -4.26 13.32
CA SER A 225 -0.88 -3.77 12.68
C SER A 225 -1.21 -2.81 11.54
N GLU A 226 -0.37 -1.81 11.31
CA GLU A 226 -0.44 -1.01 10.09
C GLU A 226 0.10 -1.81 8.88
N PRO A 227 -0.23 -1.45 7.62
CA PRO A 227 0.24 -2.19 6.46
C PRO A 227 1.76 -2.35 6.40
N ALA A 228 2.52 -1.29 6.71
CA ALA A 228 3.98 -1.36 6.78
C ALA A 228 4.48 -2.29 7.90
N GLY A 229 3.73 -2.39 9.01
CA GLY A 229 4.04 -3.27 10.12
C GLY A 229 3.87 -4.75 9.80
N ALA A 230 2.87 -5.09 8.97
CA ALA A 230 2.53 -6.46 8.63
C ALA A 230 3.40 -7.07 7.50
N LEU A 231 4.18 -6.24 6.78
CA LEU A 231 4.99 -6.67 5.63
C LEU A 231 5.87 -7.89 5.91
N ALA A 232 6.56 -7.88 7.04
CA ALA A 232 7.47 -8.97 7.39
C ALA A 232 6.74 -10.30 7.55
N VAL A 233 5.53 -10.29 8.10
CA VAL A 233 4.69 -11.48 8.23
C VAL A 233 4.21 -11.95 6.86
N ALA A 234 3.83 -11.04 5.97
CA ALA A 234 3.46 -11.38 4.60
C ALA A 234 4.63 -12.05 3.84
N GLY A 235 5.83 -11.48 3.97
CA GLY A 235 7.03 -12.07 3.39
C GLY A 235 7.38 -13.44 3.98
N LEU A 236 7.24 -13.61 5.30
CA LEU A 236 7.47 -14.88 5.97
C LEU A 236 6.50 -15.97 5.46
N LYS A 237 5.20 -15.67 5.36
CA LYS A 237 4.20 -16.61 4.81
C LYS A 237 4.58 -17.04 3.38
N LYS A 238 4.84 -16.06 2.53
CA LYS A 238 5.25 -16.30 1.14
C LYS A 238 6.54 -17.13 1.03
N TYR A 239 7.52 -16.86 1.89
CA TYR A 239 8.77 -17.61 1.93
C TYR A 239 8.53 -19.08 2.29
N ILE A 240 7.67 -19.38 3.29
CA ILE A 240 7.30 -20.73 3.69
C ILE A 240 6.64 -21.47 2.52
N GLU A 241 5.69 -20.86 1.85
CA GLU A 241 4.98 -21.45 0.71
C GLU A 241 5.92 -21.75 -0.47
N GLN A 242 6.75 -20.78 -0.85
CA GLN A 242 7.67 -20.92 -2.00
C GLN A 242 8.78 -21.94 -1.77
N ASN A 243 9.28 -22.04 -0.53
CA ASN A 243 10.42 -22.92 -0.20
C ASN A 243 10.00 -24.20 0.54
N GLN A 244 8.68 -24.39 0.80
CA GLN A 244 8.14 -25.55 1.54
C GLN A 244 8.89 -25.80 2.86
N VAL A 245 9.15 -24.74 3.60
CA VAL A 245 9.99 -24.74 4.80
C VAL A 245 9.32 -25.46 5.96
N SER A 246 10.06 -26.31 6.64
CA SER A 246 9.64 -26.95 7.90
C SER A 246 10.81 -27.03 8.88
N GLY A 247 10.52 -26.97 10.19
CA GLY A 247 11.53 -27.16 11.25
C GLY A 247 12.55 -26.02 11.37
N GLN A 248 12.30 -24.86 10.77
CA GLN A 248 13.13 -23.66 10.89
C GLN A 248 12.55 -22.68 11.91
N THR A 249 13.43 -21.93 12.56
CA THR A 249 13.05 -20.78 13.39
C THR A 249 13.07 -19.51 12.56
N LEU A 250 11.90 -18.97 12.27
CA LEU A 250 11.71 -17.77 11.47
C LEU A 250 11.15 -16.64 12.33
N VAL A 251 11.71 -15.46 12.20
CA VAL A 251 11.30 -14.26 12.95
C VAL A 251 10.81 -13.18 11.98
N ALA A 252 9.63 -12.63 12.21
CA ALA A 252 9.12 -11.49 11.47
C ALA A 252 9.00 -10.26 12.39
N ILE A 253 9.49 -9.10 11.93
CA ILE A 253 9.39 -7.85 12.69
C ILE A 253 8.06 -7.16 12.37
N ASN A 254 7.10 -7.23 13.30
CA ASN A 254 5.93 -6.38 13.27
C ASN A 254 6.33 -4.97 13.73
N SER A 255 6.48 -4.06 12.77
CA SER A 255 7.20 -2.79 12.98
C SER A 255 6.33 -1.61 13.41
N GLY A 256 4.99 -1.75 13.39
CA GLY A 256 4.12 -0.63 13.76
C GLY A 256 2.63 -0.90 13.71
N ALA A 257 1.88 -0.04 14.40
CA ALA A 257 0.43 -0.12 14.52
C ALA A 257 -0.25 1.27 14.36
N ASN A 258 0.38 2.21 13.64
CA ASN A 258 -0.16 3.55 13.40
C ASN A 258 -1.24 3.53 12.29
N MET A 259 -2.28 2.76 12.54
CA MET A 259 -3.37 2.49 11.61
C MET A 259 -4.52 3.49 11.79
N ASN A 260 -5.01 4.05 10.69
CA ASN A 260 -6.29 4.75 10.68
C ASN A 260 -7.43 3.72 10.64
N PHE A 261 -8.42 3.88 11.49
CA PHE A 261 -9.55 2.96 11.60
C PHE A 261 -10.32 2.80 10.27
N ASP A 262 -10.45 3.88 9.50
CA ASP A 262 -11.12 3.86 8.20
C ASP A 262 -10.48 2.91 7.18
N ARG A 263 -9.18 2.60 7.33
CA ARG A 263 -8.48 1.63 6.48
C ARG A 263 -8.89 0.18 6.74
N LEU A 264 -9.45 -0.12 7.92
CA LEU A 264 -9.85 -1.50 8.27
C LEU A 264 -10.87 -2.09 7.30
N ARG A 265 -11.76 -1.25 6.78
CA ARG A 265 -12.70 -1.70 5.75
C ARG A 265 -11.97 -2.24 4.52
N HIS A 266 -11.00 -1.49 4.02
CA HIS A 266 -10.19 -1.91 2.86
C HIS A 266 -9.39 -3.18 3.15
N VAL A 267 -8.81 -3.28 4.36
CA VAL A 267 -8.08 -4.48 4.80
C VAL A 267 -9.02 -5.69 4.83
N ALA A 268 -10.20 -5.55 5.46
CA ALA A 268 -11.16 -6.64 5.58
C ALA A 268 -11.67 -7.14 4.22
N GLU A 269 -11.85 -6.23 3.25
CA GLU A 269 -12.30 -6.59 1.89
C GLU A 269 -11.23 -7.33 1.07
N ARG A 270 -9.96 -7.17 1.39
CA ARG A 270 -8.84 -7.76 0.63
C ARG A 270 -8.16 -8.94 1.32
N ALA A 271 -8.32 -9.06 2.63
CA ALA A 271 -7.66 -10.10 3.40
C ALA A 271 -8.04 -11.52 2.91
N GLU A 272 -9.33 -11.75 2.60
CA GLU A 272 -9.81 -13.05 2.11
C GLU A 272 -9.24 -13.38 0.71
N ILE A 273 -8.99 -12.36 -0.14
CA ILE A 273 -8.33 -12.54 -1.44
C ILE A 273 -6.87 -12.92 -1.23
N GLY A 274 -6.18 -12.21 -0.35
CA GLY A 274 -4.76 -12.47 -0.04
C GLY A 274 -4.50 -13.81 0.63
N GLU A 275 -5.52 -14.39 1.28
CA GLU A 275 -5.48 -15.75 1.82
C GLU A 275 -5.97 -16.82 0.81
N HIS A 276 -6.25 -16.43 -0.43
CA HIS A 276 -6.86 -17.29 -1.44
C HIS A 276 -8.19 -17.92 -1.00
N ARG A 277 -8.94 -17.24 -0.11
CA ARG A 277 -10.26 -17.67 0.39
C ARG A 277 -11.41 -17.02 -0.33
N GLU A 278 -11.17 -16.09 -1.22
CA GLU A 278 -12.15 -15.47 -2.08
C GLU A 278 -11.63 -15.41 -3.51
N ALA A 279 -12.49 -15.68 -4.48
CA ALA A 279 -12.26 -15.44 -5.88
C ALA A 279 -13.36 -14.55 -6.48
N LEU A 280 -12.97 -13.67 -7.40
CA LEU A 280 -13.88 -12.78 -8.11
C LEU A 280 -13.99 -13.19 -9.57
N PHE A 281 -15.21 -13.45 -10.01
CA PHE A 281 -15.49 -13.90 -11.38
C PHE A 281 -16.49 -12.99 -12.08
N ALA A 282 -16.25 -12.73 -13.37
CA ALA A 282 -17.27 -12.34 -14.30
C ALA A 282 -17.72 -13.58 -15.09
N VAL A 283 -19.01 -13.85 -15.08
CA VAL A 283 -19.57 -14.99 -15.78
C VAL A 283 -20.73 -14.56 -16.66
N THR A 284 -20.68 -14.96 -17.93
CA THR A 284 -21.79 -14.75 -18.86
C THR A 284 -22.77 -15.91 -18.75
N ILE A 285 -24.03 -15.61 -18.44
CA ILE A 285 -25.10 -16.59 -18.38
C ILE A 285 -26.22 -16.22 -19.36
N PRO A 286 -26.98 -17.19 -19.89
CA PRO A 286 -28.14 -16.89 -20.74
C PRO A 286 -29.21 -16.10 -19.98
N GLU A 287 -29.78 -15.06 -20.59
CA GLU A 287 -30.86 -14.24 -20.01
C GLU A 287 -32.21 -14.95 -20.22
N ARG A 288 -32.51 -15.91 -19.35
CA ARG A 288 -33.80 -16.62 -19.35
C ARG A 288 -34.16 -17.09 -17.95
N PRO A 289 -35.48 -17.28 -17.66
CA PRO A 289 -35.92 -17.78 -16.37
C PRO A 289 -35.23 -19.10 -15.99
N GLY A 290 -34.70 -19.15 -14.77
CA GLY A 290 -33.98 -20.32 -14.22
C GLY A 290 -32.47 -20.37 -14.45
N SER A 291 -31.88 -19.55 -15.34
CA SER A 291 -30.44 -19.51 -15.59
C SER A 291 -29.64 -19.17 -14.33
N PHE A 292 -30.15 -18.23 -13.56
CA PHE A 292 -29.57 -17.81 -12.29
C PHE A 292 -29.47 -18.96 -11.28
N LYS A 293 -30.55 -19.72 -11.12
CA LYS A 293 -30.60 -20.90 -10.26
C LYS A 293 -29.59 -21.95 -10.72
N THR A 294 -29.52 -22.20 -12.03
CA THR A 294 -28.58 -23.17 -12.62
C THR A 294 -27.14 -22.74 -12.41
N PHE A 295 -26.84 -21.44 -12.54
CA PHE A 295 -25.51 -20.88 -12.26
C PHE A 295 -25.15 -21.08 -10.79
N CYS A 296 -26.00 -20.68 -9.85
CA CYS A 296 -25.76 -20.89 -8.42
C CYS A 296 -25.59 -22.37 -8.05
N GLN A 297 -26.37 -23.28 -8.69
CA GLN A 297 -26.18 -24.73 -8.52
C GLN A 297 -24.81 -25.20 -9.04
N THR A 298 -24.28 -24.58 -10.09
CA THR A 298 -22.95 -24.89 -10.63
C THR A 298 -21.83 -24.45 -9.68
N ILE A 299 -21.95 -23.27 -9.05
CA ILE A 299 -21.06 -22.83 -7.97
C ILE A 299 -21.12 -23.81 -6.79
N GLY A 300 -22.29 -24.37 -6.51
CA GLY A 300 -22.51 -25.32 -5.43
C GLY A 300 -22.75 -24.64 -4.09
N LYS A 301 -22.45 -25.34 -2.98
CA LYS A 301 -22.69 -24.86 -1.60
C LYS A 301 -21.57 -23.93 -1.08
N ARG A 302 -20.93 -23.15 -1.95
CA ARG A 302 -19.94 -22.16 -1.56
C ARG A 302 -20.63 -20.89 -1.08
N GLY A 303 -20.01 -20.19 -0.13
CA GLY A 303 -20.44 -18.85 0.23
C GLY A 303 -20.23 -17.90 -0.94
N ILE A 304 -21.21 -17.04 -1.19
CA ILE A 304 -21.09 -15.95 -2.18
C ILE A 304 -20.85 -14.67 -1.37
N THR A 305 -19.76 -14.00 -1.60
CA THR A 305 -19.40 -12.78 -0.90
C THR A 305 -19.97 -11.54 -1.57
N GLU A 306 -20.04 -11.58 -2.89
CA GLU A 306 -20.63 -10.52 -3.72
C GLU A 306 -21.32 -11.09 -4.93
N PHE A 307 -22.35 -10.41 -5.36
CA PHE A 307 -23.11 -10.80 -6.51
C PHE A 307 -23.75 -9.57 -7.17
N ASN A 308 -23.18 -9.15 -8.27
CA ASN A 308 -23.72 -8.07 -9.07
C ASN A 308 -24.30 -8.63 -10.36
N TYR A 309 -25.61 -8.49 -10.52
CA TYR A 309 -26.32 -8.83 -11.72
C TYR A 309 -27.11 -7.62 -12.21
N ARG A 310 -27.04 -7.37 -13.52
CA ARG A 310 -27.86 -6.39 -14.16
C ARG A 310 -28.37 -6.88 -15.50
N TYR A 311 -29.66 -6.72 -15.72
CA TYR A 311 -30.29 -6.89 -17.03
C TYR A 311 -29.77 -5.81 -17.99
N ALA A 312 -29.13 -6.21 -19.05
CA ALA A 312 -28.56 -5.29 -20.05
C ALA A 312 -28.91 -5.71 -21.48
N ASP A 313 -29.15 -7.01 -21.74
CA ASP A 313 -29.41 -7.57 -23.04
C ASP A 313 -30.50 -8.66 -22.93
N LYS A 314 -31.15 -9.00 -24.05
CA LYS A 314 -32.18 -10.04 -24.12
C LYS A 314 -31.60 -11.46 -24.22
N THR A 315 -30.34 -11.60 -24.53
CA THR A 315 -29.70 -12.89 -24.81
C THR A 315 -28.79 -13.34 -23.68
N ASP A 316 -27.95 -12.44 -23.18
CA ASP A 316 -26.89 -12.74 -22.23
C ASP A 316 -26.81 -11.73 -21.07
N ALA A 317 -26.54 -12.25 -19.89
CA ALA A 317 -26.35 -11.47 -18.68
C ALA A 317 -24.91 -11.61 -18.16
N GLN A 318 -24.31 -10.50 -17.77
CA GLN A 318 -23.00 -10.49 -17.12
C GLN A 318 -23.18 -10.49 -15.61
N VAL A 319 -22.65 -11.53 -14.97
CA VAL A 319 -22.71 -11.70 -13.52
C VAL A 319 -21.32 -11.45 -12.93
N PHE A 320 -21.22 -10.52 -12.00
CA PHE A 320 -20.07 -10.38 -11.13
C PHE A 320 -20.33 -11.19 -9.86
N ALA A 321 -19.45 -12.14 -9.54
CA ALA A 321 -19.60 -13.00 -8.37
C ALA A 321 -18.30 -13.06 -7.57
N GLY A 322 -18.37 -12.74 -6.29
CA GLY A 322 -17.37 -13.08 -5.29
C GLY A 322 -17.73 -14.43 -4.65
N VAL A 323 -16.82 -15.37 -4.63
CA VAL A 323 -17.05 -16.74 -4.16
C VAL A 323 -16.01 -17.11 -3.11
N GLN A 324 -16.48 -17.59 -1.94
CA GLN A 324 -15.60 -18.12 -0.91
C GLN A 324 -14.97 -19.43 -1.32
N LEU A 325 -13.67 -19.55 -1.10
CA LEU A 325 -12.86 -20.75 -1.32
C LEU A 325 -12.42 -21.34 0.01
N ARG A 326 -12.24 -22.68 0.04
CA ARG A 326 -11.71 -23.42 1.19
C ARG A 326 -10.31 -23.95 0.93
N ASP A 327 -10.08 -24.38 -0.30
CA ASP A 327 -8.85 -25.04 -0.73
C ASP A 327 -7.98 -24.14 -1.63
N GLY A 328 -8.14 -22.83 -1.50
CA GLY A 328 -7.26 -21.83 -2.10
C GLY A 328 -7.23 -21.83 -3.63
N MET A 329 -6.04 -21.77 -4.18
CA MET A 329 -5.81 -21.63 -5.63
C MET A 329 -6.32 -22.85 -6.42
N ASP A 330 -6.17 -24.06 -5.89
CA ASP A 330 -6.60 -25.28 -6.57
C ASP A 330 -8.13 -25.29 -6.74
N GLU A 331 -8.87 -24.92 -5.73
CA GLU A 331 -10.34 -24.81 -5.79
C GLU A 331 -10.77 -23.69 -6.75
N ARG A 332 -10.02 -22.57 -6.82
CA ARG A 332 -10.27 -21.49 -7.79
C ARG A 332 -10.18 -22.00 -9.22
N LEU A 333 -9.11 -22.73 -9.55
CA LEU A 333 -8.91 -23.30 -10.88
C LEU A 333 -9.98 -24.37 -11.21
N GLU A 334 -10.28 -25.25 -10.25
CA GLU A 334 -11.34 -26.26 -10.42
C GLU A 334 -12.71 -25.62 -10.70
N LEU A 335 -13.04 -24.54 -10.00
CA LEU A 335 -14.30 -23.83 -10.20
C LEU A 335 -14.38 -23.19 -11.59
N ILE A 336 -13.29 -22.60 -12.09
CA ILE A 336 -13.21 -22.06 -13.45
C ILE A 336 -13.45 -23.15 -14.47
N GLU A 337 -12.78 -24.28 -14.37
CA GLU A 337 -12.95 -25.40 -15.30
C GLU A 337 -14.37 -26.00 -15.24
N LYS A 338 -14.95 -26.07 -14.05
CA LYS A 338 -16.33 -26.50 -13.86
C LYS A 338 -17.34 -25.57 -14.55
N LEU A 339 -17.16 -24.27 -14.44
CA LEU A 339 -18.01 -23.27 -15.12
C LEU A 339 -17.85 -23.37 -16.64
N LYS A 340 -16.62 -23.47 -17.16
CA LYS A 340 -16.35 -23.66 -18.58
C LYS A 340 -16.97 -24.94 -19.11
N SER A 341 -16.92 -26.05 -18.36
CA SER A 341 -17.54 -27.33 -18.74
C SER A 341 -19.07 -27.28 -18.89
N LYS A 342 -19.71 -26.27 -18.29
CA LYS A 342 -21.14 -25.96 -18.43
C LYS A 342 -21.41 -24.89 -19.49
N ASN A 343 -20.40 -24.60 -20.34
CA ASN A 343 -20.48 -23.59 -21.39
C ASN A 343 -20.73 -22.16 -20.89
N TYR A 344 -20.29 -21.83 -19.67
CA TYR A 344 -20.27 -20.46 -19.20
C TYR A 344 -18.95 -19.79 -19.60
N PRO A 345 -18.96 -18.70 -20.37
CA PRO A 345 -17.78 -17.83 -20.47
C PRO A 345 -17.44 -17.27 -19.09
N VAL A 346 -16.22 -17.48 -18.66
CA VAL A 346 -15.72 -17.07 -17.34
C VAL A 346 -14.46 -16.21 -17.51
N LEU A 347 -14.47 -15.05 -16.87
CA LEU A 347 -13.28 -14.23 -16.66
C LEU A 347 -12.94 -14.23 -15.17
N ASP A 348 -11.74 -14.69 -14.85
CA ASP A 348 -11.21 -14.58 -13.51
C ASP A 348 -10.68 -13.15 -13.28
N MET A 349 -11.26 -12.46 -12.30
CA MET A 349 -10.94 -11.07 -11.95
C MET A 349 -10.33 -10.96 -10.55
N THR A 350 -9.96 -12.07 -9.94
CA THR A 350 -9.43 -12.10 -8.56
C THR A 350 -8.20 -11.21 -8.41
N ASP A 351 -7.37 -11.12 -9.45
CA ASP A 351 -6.14 -10.32 -9.46
C ASP A 351 -6.30 -8.96 -10.16
N ASP A 352 -7.51 -8.63 -10.65
CA ASP A 352 -7.80 -7.37 -11.34
C ASP A 352 -8.08 -6.24 -10.32
N GLU A 353 -7.18 -5.25 -10.25
CA GLU A 353 -7.31 -4.10 -9.34
C GLU A 353 -8.54 -3.25 -9.63
N MET A 354 -8.93 -3.08 -10.90
CA MET A 354 -10.15 -2.36 -11.24
C MET A 354 -11.39 -3.09 -10.73
N ALA A 355 -11.43 -4.42 -10.86
CA ALA A 355 -12.52 -5.23 -10.34
C ALA A 355 -12.60 -5.13 -8.81
N LYS A 356 -11.48 -5.28 -8.10
CA LYS A 356 -11.40 -5.20 -6.64
C LYS A 356 -11.78 -3.84 -6.07
N MET A 357 -11.39 -2.76 -6.76
CA MET A 357 -11.53 -1.41 -6.24
C MET A 357 -12.79 -0.70 -6.69
N HIS A 358 -13.34 -1.05 -7.84
CA HIS A 358 -14.41 -0.30 -8.48
C HIS A 358 -15.59 -1.18 -8.89
N VAL A 359 -15.39 -2.17 -9.77
CA VAL A 359 -16.48 -2.98 -10.32
C VAL A 359 -17.23 -3.71 -9.21
N ARG A 360 -16.51 -4.22 -8.24
CA ARG A 360 -17.03 -4.88 -7.03
C ARG A 360 -18.14 -4.07 -6.32
N HIS A 361 -18.06 -2.74 -6.37
CA HIS A 361 -18.96 -1.84 -5.66
C HIS A 361 -19.95 -1.12 -6.57
N MET A 362 -19.90 -1.42 -7.86
CA MET A 362 -20.78 -0.77 -8.83
C MET A 362 -22.09 -1.56 -8.99
N VAL A 363 -23.18 -0.97 -8.54
CA VAL A 363 -24.52 -1.32 -8.99
C VAL A 363 -24.70 -0.60 -10.33
N GLY A 364 -24.05 -1.12 -11.37
CA GLY A 364 -23.93 -0.36 -12.59
C GLY A 364 -24.71 -0.90 -13.74
N GLY A 365 -24.79 -0.15 -14.79
CA GLY A 365 -25.32 -0.49 -16.05
C GLY A 365 -24.42 -0.04 -17.17
N ARG A 366 -24.56 -0.74 -18.27
CA ARG A 366 -24.00 -0.33 -19.52
C ARG A 366 -24.64 0.96 -19.97
N ALA A 367 -23.85 1.89 -20.44
CA ALA A 367 -24.32 3.07 -21.15
C ALA A 367 -24.12 2.85 -22.65
N SER A 368 -25.16 3.15 -23.45
CA SER A 368 -25.10 3.12 -24.91
C SER A 368 -24.31 4.33 -25.45
N LEU A 369 -23.01 4.40 -25.13
CA LEU A 369 -22.16 5.51 -25.49
C LEU A 369 -21.03 5.02 -26.42
N SER A 370 -21.05 5.50 -27.67
CA SER A 370 -20.07 5.11 -28.70
C SER A 370 -18.69 5.76 -28.52
N ASP A 371 -18.60 6.83 -27.72
CA ASP A 371 -17.41 7.66 -27.61
C ASP A 371 -16.89 7.79 -26.16
N GLU A 372 -17.23 6.82 -25.30
CA GLU A 372 -16.76 6.81 -23.92
C GLU A 372 -15.31 6.33 -23.81
N VAL A 373 -14.52 7.04 -23.02
CA VAL A 373 -13.19 6.63 -22.57
C VAL A 373 -13.15 6.62 -21.06
N LEU A 374 -12.56 5.57 -20.51
CA LEU A 374 -12.51 5.36 -19.06
C LEU A 374 -11.12 5.63 -18.53
N TYR A 375 -11.03 6.41 -17.46
CA TYR A 375 -9.81 6.71 -16.75
C TYR A 375 -9.95 6.47 -15.27
N ARG A 376 -8.87 5.98 -14.68
CA ARG A 376 -8.68 5.93 -13.24
C ARG A 376 -7.69 7.01 -12.84
N PHE A 377 -8.04 7.81 -11.80
CA PHE A 377 -7.20 8.88 -11.27
C PHE A 377 -6.87 8.67 -9.80
N GLU A 378 -5.74 9.23 -9.40
CA GLU A 378 -5.40 9.45 -8.00
C GLU A 378 -5.17 10.94 -7.75
N PHE A 379 -5.78 11.49 -6.70
CA PHE A 379 -5.59 12.89 -6.32
C PHE A 379 -5.48 13.02 -4.79
N PRO A 380 -4.80 14.08 -4.27
CA PRO A 380 -4.65 14.29 -2.84
C PRO A 380 -6.00 14.39 -2.12
N GLU A 381 -6.19 13.60 -1.06
CA GLU A 381 -7.43 13.59 -0.28
C GLU A 381 -7.39 14.67 0.81
N ARG A 382 -8.19 15.70 0.66
CA ARG A 382 -8.36 16.80 1.62
C ARG A 382 -9.74 17.43 1.48
N PRO A 383 -10.24 18.16 2.48
CA PRO A 383 -11.50 18.89 2.33
C PRO A 383 -11.51 19.74 1.07
N GLY A 384 -12.50 19.52 0.19
CA GLY A 384 -12.63 20.19 -1.10
C GLY A 384 -11.85 19.56 -2.27
N ALA A 385 -11.06 18.50 -2.06
CA ALA A 385 -10.25 17.88 -3.12
C ALA A 385 -11.10 17.37 -4.29
N LEU A 386 -12.24 16.75 -4.00
CA LEU A 386 -13.16 16.30 -5.05
C LEU A 386 -13.69 17.48 -5.88
N LEU A 387 -14.05 18.58 -5.25
CA LEU A 387 -14.51 19.80 -5.95
C LEU A 387 -13.37 20.40 -6.78
N ASP A 388 -12.15 20.45 -6.25
CA ASP A 388 -10.96 20.88 -7.00
C ASP A 388 -10.72 19.99 -8.23
N PHE A 389 -10.82 18.67 -8.06
CA PHE A 389 -10.69 17.72 -9.16
C PHE A 389 -11.76 17.96 -10.24
N LEU A 390 -13.03 18.03 -9.86
CA LEU A 390 -14.14 18.29 -10.79
C LEU A 390 -14.01 19.65 -11.48
N THR A 391 -13.54 20.67 -10.76
CA THR A 391 -13.28 21.99 -11.31
C THR A 391 -12.16 21.96 -12.35
N ARG A 392 -11.09 21.20 -12.08
CA ARG A 392 -9.95 21.04 -13.00
C ARG A 392 -10.28 20.20 -14.22
N ILE A 393 -11.06 19.12 -14.06
CA ILE A 393 -11.53 18.30 -15.18
C ILE A 393 -12.46 19.11 -16.10
N GLY A 394 -13.10 20.15 -15.56
CA GLY A 394 -13.88 21.12 -16.30
C GLY A 394 -15.17 20.55 -16.88
N THR A 395 -15.79 21.32 -17.76
CA THR A 395 -17.07 21.02 -18.39
C THR A 395 -16.98 20.80 -19.90
N ARG A 396 -15.77 20.64 -20.41
CA ARG A 396 -15.56 20.49 -21.86
C ARG A 396 -16.10 19.17 -22.39
N TRP A 397 -15.92 18.10 -21.61
CA TRP A 397 -16.40 16.75 -21.93
C TRP A 397 -17.40 16.29 -20.90
N ASN A 398 -18.42 15.60 -21.37
CA ASN A 398 -19.42 15.04 -20.46
C ASN A 398 -18.82 13.86 -19.67
N ILE A 399 -19.06 13.85 -18.36
CA ILE A 399 -18.74 12.72 -17.49
C ILE A 399 -19.86 11.71 -17.63
N SER A 400 -19.56 10.53 -18.12
CA SER A 400 -20.52 9.44 -18.36
C SER A 400 -20.52 8.38 -17.27
N LEU A 401 -19.41 8.27 -16.54
CA LEU A 401 -19.25 7.41 -15.38
C LEU A 401 -18.39 8.13 -14.34
N PHE A 402 -18.77 8.03 -13.10
CA PHE A 402 -17.97 8.55 -12.00
C PHE A 402 -18.10 7.65 -10.77
N HIS A 403 -16.99 7.06 -10.37
CA HIS A 403 -16.95 6.26 -9.16
C HIS A 403 -15.78 6.73 -8.30
N TYR A 404 -16.11 7.24 -7.13
CA TYR A 404 -15.17 7.71 -6.13
C TYR A 404 -15.34 6.94 -4.84
N ARG A 405 -14.21 6.50 -4.26
CA ARG A 405 -14.20 5.86 -2.96
C ARG A 405 -13.05 6.39 -2.12
N ASN A 406 -13.39 6.95 -0.96
CA ASN A 406 -12.41 7.33 0.05
C ASN A 406 -12.08 6.11 0.92
N HIS A 407 -10.80 5.74 0.96
CA HIS A 407 -10.29 4.61 1.71
C HIS A 407 -9.53 5.03 2.98
N GLY A 408 -9.65 6.30 3.41
CA GLY A 408 -8.84 6.85 4.52
C GLY A 408 -7.37 7.03 4.18
N ALA A 409 -6.99 6.94 2.89
CA ALA A 409 -5.64 7.22 2.42
C ALA A 409 -5.44 8.72 2.16
N ALA A 410 -4.19 9.16 2.05
CA ALA A 410 -3.86 10.54 1.67
C ALA A 410 -4.27 10.88 0.22
N PHE A 411 -4.67 9.88 -0.57
CA PHE A 411 -5.10 10.03 -1.96
C PHE A 411 -6.46 9.35 -2.19
N GLY A 412 -7.38 10.09 -2.83
CA GLY A 412 -8.63 9.58 -3.35
C GLY A 412 -8.42 8.88 -4.69
N ARG A 413 -9.18 7.80 -4.93
CA ARG A 413 -9.17 7.05 -6.19
C ARG A 413 -10.51 7.20 -6.89
N VAL A 414 -10.46 7.60 -8.15
CA VAL A 414 -11.63 7.92 -8.94
C VAL A 414 -11.62 7.15 -10.24
N LEU A 415 -12.74 6.54 -10.59
CA LEU A 415 -13.00 6.01 -11.91
C LEU A 415 -13.93 6.97 -12.66
N VAL A 416 -13.49 7.47 -13.80
CA VAL A 416 -14.22 8.48 -14.59
C VAL A 416 -14.37 8.01 -16.03
N GLY A 417 -15.60 7.90 -16.49
CA GLY A 417 -15.94 7.78 -17.92
C GLY A 417 -16.17 9.18 -18.50
N LEU A 418 -15.56 9.46 -19.64
CA LEU A 418 -15.70 10.72 -20.39
C LEU A 418 -16.21 10.43 -21.79
N GLN A 419 -17.19 11.20 -22.24
CA GLN A 419 -17.63 11.20 -23.64
C GLN A 419 -16.69 12.09 -24.47
N ILE A 420 -15.90 11.46 -25.33
CA ILE A 420 -14.88 12.13 -26.12
C ILE A 420 -15.18 12.00 -27.61
N PRO A 421 -15.53 13.08 -28.31
CA PRO A 421 -15.74 13.04 -29.76
C PRO A 421 -14.55 12.44 -30.50
N LYS A 422 -14.83 11.71 -31.59
CA LYS A 422 -13.79 11.16 -32.46
C LYS A 422 -12.88 12.30 -32.94
N GLY A 423 -11.58 12.19 -32.64
CA GLY A 423 -10.58 13.21 -32.98
C GLY A 423 -10.06 14.05 -31.84
N GLU A 424 -10.76 14.14 -30.70
CA GLU A 424 -10.33 14.93 -29.54
C GLU A 424 -9.46 14.16 -28.53
N ARG A 425 -9.22 12.86 -28.71
CA ARG A 425 -8.40 12.04 -27.78
C ARG A 425 -6.98 12.58 -27.54
N LYS A 426 -6.35 13.18 -28.56
CA LYS A 426 -5.03 13.80 -28.42
C LYS A 426 -5.08 15.08 -27.56
N GLU A 427 -6.16 15.84 -27.66
CA GLU A 427 -6.37 17.03 -26.83
C GLU A 427 -6.67 16.65 -25.40
N LEU A 428 -7.48 15.60 -25.19
CA LEU A 428 -7.74 15.06 -23.87
C LEU A 428 -6.43 14.67 -23.18
N ARG A 429 -5.55 13.89 -23.82
CA ARG A 429 -4.25 13.51 -23.22
C ARG A 429 -3.45 14.74 -22.81
N LYS A 430 -3.31 15.73 -23.68
CA LYS A 430 -2.62 16.99 -23.33
C LYS A 430 -3.28 17.73 -22.17
N TYR A 431 -4.59 17.63 -22.06
CA TYR A 431 -5.34 18.21 -20.96
C TYR A 431 -5.11 17.46 -19.65
N LEU A 432 -5.19 16.11 -19.68
CA LEU A 432 -4.95 15.26 -18.53
C LEU A 432 -3.51 15.40 -17.99
N ASP A 433 -2.52 15.49 -18.88
CA ASP A 433 -1.12 15.75 -18.50
C ASP A 433 -0.95 17.06 -17.72
N LYS A 434 -1.77 18.08 -18.04
CA LYS A 434 -1.76 19.37 -17.33
C LYS A 434 -2.45 19.34 -15.97
N LEU A 435 -3.31 18.33 -15.70
CA LEU A 435 -3.97 18.19 -14.40
C LEU A 435 -2.99 17.85 -13.29
N SER A 436 -1.82 17.31 -13.63
CA SER A 436 -0.77 16.88 -12.69
C SER A 436 -1.23 15.81 -11.69
N TYR A 437 -2.29 15.08 -11.99
CA TYR A 437 -2.74 13.92 -11.26
C TYR A 437 -2.27 12.63 -11.97
N PRO A 438 -1.79 11.60 -11.26
CA PRO A 438 -1.60 10.28 -11.84
C PRO A 438 -2.91 9.77 -12.42
N TYR A 439 -2.84 9.22 -13.63
CA TYR A 439 -4.01 8.62 -14.28
C TYR A 439 -3.62 7.42 -15.14
N TRP A 440 -4.57 6.51 -15.32
CA TRP A 440 -4.45 5.32 -16.17
C TRP A 440 -5.67 5.23 -17.06
N GLU A 441 -5.46 4.94 -18.34
CA GLU A 441 -6.54 4.64 -19.27
C GLU A 441 -7.00 3.19 -19.06
N GLU A 442 -8.29 3.00 -18.83
CA GLU A 442 -8.91 1.70 -18.52
C GLU A 442 -9.96 1.31 -19.58
N THR A 443 -9.98 2.00 -20.72
CA THR A 443 -10.96 1.78 -21.79
C THR A 443 -10.90 0.35 -22.36
N ASP A 444 -9.72 -0.23 -22.47
CA ASP A 444 -9.52 -1.60 -22.99
C ASP A 444 -9.54 -2.67 -21.89
N ASN A 445 -9.79 -2.30 -20.64
CA ASN A 445 -9.85 -3.23 -19.52
C ASN A 445 -11.04 -4.19 -19.69
N PRO A 446 -10.83 -5.53 -19.59
CA PRO A 446 -11.90 -6.51 -19.73
C PRO A 446 -13.08 -6.29 -18.79
N SER A 447 -12.84 -5.87 -17.55
CA SER A 447 -13.91 -5.60 -16.58
C SER A 447 -14.80 -4.44 -17.03
N TYR A 448 -14.21 -3.37 -17.60
CA TYR A 448 -14.98 -2.29 -18.17
C TYR A 448 -15.83 -2.77 -19.35
N GLN A 449 -15.24 -3.53 -20.26
CA GLN A 449 -15.91 -4.06 -21.45
C GLN A 449 -17.11 -4.95 -21.09
N LEU A 450 -16.99 -5.74 -20.03
CA LEU A 450 -18.06 -6.66 -19.62
C LEU A 450 -19.21 -5.98 -18.84
N PHE A 451 -18.88 -5.03 -17.97
CA PHE A 451 -19.85 -4.52 -16.99
C PHE A 451 -20.31 -3.09 -17.24
N LEU A 452 -19.55 -2.28 -17.95
CA LEU A 452 -19.76 -0.85 -18.04
C LEU A 452 -19.90 -0.34 -19.48
N SER A 453 -19.24 -0.97 -20.45
CA SER A 453 -19.41 -0.63 -21.88
C SER A 453 -20.57 -1.41 -22.52
N MET A 454 -21.03 -0.93 -23.70
CA MET A 454 -21.94 -1.68 -24.57
C MET A 454 -21.21 -2.79 -25.33
#